data_63ca6e9587a197e219869e730b2e0f2b
#
_entry.id   63ca6e9587a197e219869e730b2e0f2b
#
_cell.length_a   1.000
_cell.length_b   1.000
_cell.length_c   1.000
_cell.angle_alpha   90.00
_cell.angle_beta   90.00
_cell.angle_gamma   90.00
#
_symmetry.space_group_name_H-M   'P 1'
#
loop_
_entity.id
_entity.type
_entity.pdbx_description
1 polymer ?
#
loop_
_entity_poly.entity_id
_entity_poly.type
_entity_poly.pdbx_seq_one_letter_code
_entity_poly.pdbx_strand_id
1 'polypeptide(L)'
;LGAAEGVAAKAADNLMNKYKGLQVIGTYSPPYGFEKNQIKMDKIKEMVKKSAPDILIVGLGCPKQEKFIYNNYKKLGVPISLGLGASFDFEAGNIKRAPKWMANHGLEWLFRITQDPKRLMKRYLINDMKIFKLAVKYRSPQK
;
A
#
# COMPACT_ATOMS: atom_id res chain seq x y z
N LEU A 1 -4.18 -8.06 -0.25
CA LEU A 1 -3.01 -8.67 -0.89
C LEU A 1 -1.76 -7.86 -0.58
N GLY A 2 -0.70 -8.48 -0.04
CA GLY A 2 0.56 -7.82 0.29
C GLY A 2 0.78 -7.67 1.79
N ALA A 3 1.64 -6.71 2.18
CA ALA A 3 2.22 -6.54 3.51
C ALA A 3 3.11 -7.72 3.96
N ALA A 4 3.75 -7.62 5.12
CA ALA A 4 4.49 -8.72 5.70
C ALA A 4 3.53 -9.83 6.19
N GLU A 5 4.07 -11.03 6.38
CA GLU A 5 3.28 -12.17 6.85
C GLU A 5 2.55 -11.84 8.16
N GLY A 6 1.27 -12.21 8.26
CA GLY A 6 0.41 -11.91 9.40
C GLY A 6 -0.11 -10.48 9.49
N VAL A 7 0.53 -9.49 8.87
CA VAL A 7 0.11 -8.07 8.96
C VAL A 7 -1.24 -7.83 8.30
N ALA A 8 -1.43 -8.39 7.11
CA ALA A 8 -2.70 -8.25 6.39
C ALA A 8 -3.86 -8.92 7.14
N ALA A 9 -3.63 -10.06 7.78
CA ALA A 9 -4.63 -10.76 8.58
C ALA A 9 -5.01 -9.93 9.81
N LYS A 10 -4.02 -9.45 10.56
CA LYS A 10 -4.27 -8.60 11.74
C LYS A 10 -5.00 -7.30 11.38
N ALA A 11 -4.64 -6.67 10.26
CA ALA A 11 -5.35 -5.49 9.76
C ALA A 11 -6.81 -5.82 9.40
N ALA A 12 -7.05 -6.99 8.79
CA ALA A 12 -8.40 -7.46 8.46
C ALA A 12 -9.26 -7.64 9.71
N ASP A 13 -8.74 -8.32 10.73
CA ASP A 13 -9.45 -8.53 12.00
C ASP A 13 -9.80 -7.19 12.67
N ASN A 14 -8.84 -6.27 12.74
CA ASN A 14 -9.07 -4.95 13.31
C ASN A 14 -10.12 -4.14 12.52
N LEU A 15 -10.11 -4.21 11.19
CA LEU A 15 -11.09 -3.53 10.35
C LEU A 15 -12.48 -4.13 10.50
N MET A 16 -12.62 -5.45 10.54
CA MET A 16 -13.91 -6.12 10.75
C MET A 16 -14.48 -5.82 12.14
N ASN A 17 -13.64 -5.76 13.17
CA ASN A 17 -14.06 -5.37 14.52
C ASN A 17 -14.52 -3.89 14.58
N LYS A 18 -13.86 -3.01 13.83
CA LYS A 18 -14.14 -1.56 13.81
C LYS A 18 -15.37 -1.20 12.99
N TYR A 19 -15.59 -1.89 11.89
CA TYR A 19 -16.66 -1.59 10.93
C TYR A 19 -17.61 -2.78 10.80
N LYS A 20 -18.78 -2.65 11.44
CA LYS A 20 -19.84 -3.68 11.36
C LYS A 20 -20.33 -3.79 9.90
N GLY A 21 -20.41 -5.02 9.40
CA GLY A 21 -20.82 -5.29 8.01
C GLY A 21 -19.68 -5.36 6.99
N LEU A 22 -18.45 -4.96 7.35
CA LEU A 22 -17.29 -5.23 6.52
C LEU A 22 -16.93 -6.72 6.60
N GLN A 23 -16.81 -7.36 5.44
CA GLN A 23 -16.34 -8.73 5.31
C GLN A 23 -15.01 -8.77 4.60
N VAL A 24 -13.96 -9.23 5.27
CA VAL A 24 -12.68 -9.53 4.62
C VAL A 24 -12.64 -11.01 4.27
N ILE A 25 -12.85 -11.29 3.00
CA ILE A 25 -13.00 -12.66 2.47
C ILE A 25 -11.66 -13.39 2.25
N GLY A 26 -10.54 -12.71 2.40
CA GLY A 26 -9.22 -13.33 2.32
C GLY A 26 -8.08 -12.35 2.44
N THR A 27 -6.96 -12.86 2.93
CA THR A 27 -5.68 -12.16 3.00
C THR A 27 -4.57 -13.03 2.42
N TYR A 28 -3.62 -12.44 1.74
CA TYR A 28 -2.47 -13.16 1.22
C TYR A 28 -1.24 -12.28 1.19
N SER A 29 -0.15 -12.75 1.78
CA SER A 29 1.15 -12.10 1.77
C SER A 29 2.09 -12.89 0.86
N PRO A 30 2.26 -12.47 -0.41
CA PRO A 30 3.10 -13.19 -1.35
C PRO A 30 4.58 -13.04 -0.97
N PRO A 31 5.40 -14.08 -1.20
CA PRO A 31 6.84 -14.00 -0.95
C PRO A 31 7.51 -12.98 -1.87
N TYR A 32 8.65 -12.44 -1.43
CA TYR A 32 9.41 -11.46 -2.21
C TYR A 32 9.73 -11.98 -3.62
N GLY A 33 9.56 -11.12 -4.63
CA GLY A 33 9.85 -11.47 -6.03
C GLY A 33 8.79 -12.36 -6.71
N PHE A 34 7.62 -12.55 -6.09
CA PHE A 34 6.53 -13.35 -6.66
C PHE A 34 6.08 -12.88 -8.04
N GLU A 35 6.20 -11.60 -8.32
CA GLU A 35 5.85 -10.98 -9.59
C GLU A 35 6.64 -11.51 -10.80
N LYS A 36 7.80 -12.11 -10.53
CA LYS A 36 8.65 -12.77 -11.55
C LYS A 36 8.34 -14.27 -11.71
N ASN A 37 7.46 -14.82 -10.90
CA ASN A 37 7.12 -16.23 -10.91
C ASN A 37 5.68 -16.41 -11.39
N GLN A 38 5.54 -16.95 -12.61
CA GLN A 38 4.24 -17.11 -13.26
C GLN A 38 3.29 -18.01 -12.43
N ILE A 39 3.78 -19.09 -11.85
CA ILE A 39 2.96 -20.01 -11.04
C ILE A 39 2.36 -19.29 -9.84
N LYS A 40 3.18 -18.47 -9.15
CA LYS A 40 2.70 -17.67 -8.01
C LYS A 40 1.70 -16.60 -8.44
N MET A 41 1.93 -15.99 -9.59
CA MET A 41 1.01 -15.01 -10.16
C MET A 41 -0.34 -15.64 -10.51
N ASP A 42 -0.33 -16.82 -11.12
CA ASP A 42 -1.55 -17.51 -11.50
C ASP A 42 -2.34 -18.00 -10.28
N LYS A 43 -1.63 -18.46 -9.24
CA LYS A 43 -2.25 -18.78 -7.94
C LYS A 43 -2.97 -17.57 -7.34
N ILE A 44 -2.34 -16.39 -7.36
CA ILE A 44 -2.96 -15.15 -6.85
C ILE A 44 -4.22 -14.81 -7.66
N LYS A 45 -4.14 -14.89 -8.99
CA LYS A 45 -5.29 -14.61 -9.87
C LYS A 45 -6.45 -15.57 -9.60
N GLU A 46 -6.13 -16.84 -9.45
CA GLU A 46 -7.13 -17.87 -9.15
C GLU A 46 -7.79 -17.64 -7.78
N MET A 47 -7.00 -17.36 -6.76
CA MET A 47 -7.50 -17.01 -5.42
C MET A 47 -8.45 -15.81 -5.46
N VAL A 48 -8.06 -14.74 -6.14
CA VAL A 48 -8.88 -13.52 -6.25
C VAL A 48 -10.16 -13.79 -7.04
N LYS A 49 -10.08 -14.50 -8.16
CA LYS A 49 -11.27 -14.89 -8.95
C LYS A 49 -12.24 -15.76 -8.16
N LYS A 50 -11.73 -16.74 -7.43
CA LYS A 50 -12.55 -17.65 -6.62
C LYS A 50 -13.25 -16.92 -5.48
N SER A 51 -12.58 -15.94 -4.87
CA SER A 51 -13.15 -15.14 -3.78
C SER A 51 -14.14 -14.08 -4.28
N ALA A 52 -14.02 -13.64 -5.54
CA ALA A 52 -14.86 -12.61 -6.16
C ALA A 52 -15.07 -11.35 -5.29
N PRO A 53 -14.00 -10.67 -4.84
CA PRO A 53 -14.13 -9.50 -3.97
C PRO A 53 -14.68 -8.29 -4.73
N ASP A 54 -15.45 -7.43 -4.06
CA ASP A 54 -15.84 -6.12 -4.58
C ASP A 54 -14.64 -5.16 -4.61
N ILE A 55 -13.74 -5.27 -3.62
CA ILE A 55 -12.58 -4.41 -3.46
C ILE A 55 -11.33 -5.26 -3.20
N LEU A 56 -10.29 -5.05 -4.01
CA LEU A 56 -8.96 -5.62 -3.79
C LEU A 56 -8.01 -4.53 -3.26
N ILE A 57 -7.53 -4.70 -2.05
CA ILE A 57 -6.50 -3.83 -1.48
C ILE A 57 -5.12 -4.46 -1.71
N VAL A 58 -4.20 -3.69 -2.30
CA VAL A 58 -2.84 -4.13 -2.64
C VAL A 58 -1.82 -3.32 -1.86
N GLY A 59 -0.98 -3.97 -1.07
CA GLY A 59 0.06 -3.38 -0.24
C GLY A 59 1.43 -3.95 -0.52
N LEU A 60 1.97 -3.68 -1.70
CA LEU A 60 3.29 -4.13 -2.14
C LEU A 60 4.35 -3.01 -2.11
N GLY A 61 3.93 -1.82 -1.70
CA GLY A 61 4.73 -0.60 -1.77
C GLY A 61 4.77 0.02 -3.17
N CYS A 62 4.96 1.36 -3.18
CA CYS A 62 5.09 2.15 -4.42
C CYS A 62 6.49 1.92 -5.05
N PRO A 63 6.63 1.77 -6.38
CA PRO A 63 5.58 1.71 -7.41
C PRO A 63 5.13 0.27 -7.77
N LYS A 64 5.43 -0.73 -6.95
CA LYS A 64 5.12 -2.14 -7.27
C LYS A 64 3.62 -2.41 -7.27
N GLN A 65 2.89 -1.87 -6.30
CA GLN A 65 1.45 -2.07 -6.18
C GLN A 65 0.69 -1.47 -7.37
N GLU A 66 1.06 -0.29 -7.82
CA GLU A 66 0.46 0.38 -8.98
C GLU A 66 0.71 -0.43 -10.26
N LYS A 67 1.96 -0.89 -10.46
CA LYS A 67 2.33 -1.74 -11.59
C LYS A 67 1.60 -3.09 -11.55
N PHE A 68 1.47 -3.70 -10.37
CA PHE A 68 0.74 -4.95 -10.21
C PHE A 68 -0.73 -4.79 -10.59
N ILE A 69 -1.40 -3.74 -10.09
CA ILE A 69 -2.79 -3.44 -10.42
C ILE A 69 -2.92 -3.20 -11.92
N TYR A 70 -2.13 -2.30 -12.49
CA TYR A 70 -2.18 -1.95 -13.90
C TYR A 70 -2.01 -3.16 -14.83
N ASN A 71 -1.06 -4.04 -14.53
CA ASN A 71 -0.79 -5.21 -15.37
C ASN A 71 -1.81 -6.35 -15.22
N ASN A 72 -2.64 -6.32 -14.17
CA ASN A 72 -3.49 -7.47 -13.85
C ASN A 72 -4.98 -7.13 -13.70
N TYR A 73 -5.41 -5.87 -13.66
CA TYR A 73 -6.79 -5.50 -13.35
C TYR A 73 -7.84 -6.21 -14.22
N LYS A 74 -7.60 -6.31 -15.54
CA LYS A 74 -8.50 -7.05 -16.45
C LYS A 74 -8.56 -8.54 -16.16
N LYS A 75 -7.42 -9.12 -15.73
CA LYS A 75 -7.31 -10.57 -15.46
C LYS A 75 -7.87 -10.94 -14.08
N LEU A 76 -7.82 -10.02 -13.13
CA LEU A 76 -8.35 -10.21 -11.78
C LEU A 76 -9.87 -10.09 -11.75
N GLY A 77 -10.46 -9.25 -12.59
CA GLY A 77 -11.91 -9.07 -12.67
C GLY A 77 -12.55 -8.43 -11.44
N VAL A 78 -11.77 -7.69 -10.63
CA VAL A 78 -12.26 -7.02 -9.42
C VAL A 78 -12.74 -5.61 -9.79
N PRO A 79 -13.94 -5.20 -9.36
CA PRO A 79 -14.48 -3.87 -9.67
C PRO A 79 -13.58 -2.71 -9.22
N ILE A 80 -13.05 -2.80 -8.00
CA ILE A 80 -12.20 -1.76 -7.42
C ILE A 80 -10.88 -2.35 -6.92
N SER A 81 -9.74 -1.79 -7.36
CA SER A 81 -8.42 -2.16 -6.87
C SER A 81 -7.69 -0.93 -6.33
N LEU A 82 -7.22 -1.00 -5.08
CA LEU A 82 -6.60 0.11 -4.36
C LEU A 82 -5.17 -0.22 -3.93
N GLY A 83 -4.22 0.66 -4.24
CA GLY A 83 -2.84 0.56 -3.77
C GLY A 83 -2.67 1.29 -2.43
N LEU A 84 -2.74 0.59 -1.31
CA LEU A 84 -2.74 1.17 0.03
C LEU A 84 -1.61 0.62 0.92
N GLY A 85 -0.35 0.64 0.43
CA GLY A 85 0.82 0.01 1.05
C GLY A 85 0.90 0.11 2.58
N ALA A 86 1.26 1.29 3.11
CA ALA A 86 1.48 1.48 4.54
C ALA A 86 0.19 1.43 5.39
N SER A 87 -0.99 1.45 4.78
CA SER A 87 -2.26 1.42 5.51
C SER A 87 -2.46 0.10 6.25
N PHE A 88 -1.92 -1.01 5.72
CA PHE A 88 -1.95 -2.29 6.43
C PHE A 88 -1.23 -2.23 7.77
N ASP A 89 -0.06 -1.59 7.83
CA ASP A 89 0.71 -1.47 9.06
C ASP A 89 0.02 -0.58 10.08
N PHE A 90 -0.67 0.48 9.64
CA PHE A 90 -1.48 1.32 10.49
C PHE A 90 -2.68 0.57 11.08
N GLU A 91 -3.44 -0.12 10.25
CA GLU A 91 -4.63 -0.84 10.72
C GLU A 91 -4.26 -2.09 11.53
N ALA A 92 -3.12 -2.72 11.25
CA ALA A 92 -2.56 -3.78 12.09
C ALA A 92 -2.01 -3.28 13.44
N GLY A 93 -1.85 -1.94 13.61
CA GLY A 93 -1.28 -1.35 14.82
C GLY A 93 0.25 -1.49 14.92
N ASN A 94 0.93 -1.88 13.86
CA ASN A 94 2.39 -1.99 13.83
C ASN A 94 3.07 -0.62 13.79
N ILE A 95 2.42 0.35 13.17
CA ILE A 95 2.89 1.74 13.07
C ILE A 95 1.86 2.63 13.75
N LYS A 96 2.32 3.48 14.67
CA LYS A 96 1.47 4.46 15.34
C LYS A 96 1.22 5.66 14.42
N ARG A 97 0.00 6.16 14.40
CA ARG A 97 -0.30 7.44 13.75
C ARG A 97 0.27 8.59 14.60
N ALA A 98 0.65 9.65 13.93
CA ALA A 98 1.08 10.88 14.63
C ALA A 98 -0.04 11.40 15.54
N PRO A 99 0.29 12.00 16.68
CA PRO A 99 -0.68 12.71 17.50
C PRO A 99 -1.47 13.73 16.66
N LYS A 100 -2.75 13.93 16.97
CA LYS A 100 -3.65 14.80 16.19
C LYS A 100 -3.07 16.21 15.95
N TRP A 101 -2.40 16.78 16.96
CA TRP A 101 -1.78 18.10 16.83
C TRP A 101 -0.67 18.12 15.77
N MET A 102 0.17 17.07 15.69
CA MET A 102 1.20 16.96 14.64
C MET A 102 0.57 16.74 13.26
N ALA A 103 -0.44 15.89 13.17
CA ALA A 103 -1.15 15.64 11.90
C ALA A 103 -1.82 16.92 11.37
N ASN A 104 -2.46 17.69 12.26
CA ASN A 104 -3.13 18.95 11.91
C ASN A 104 -2.16 20.05 11.44
N HIS A 105 -0.90 19.98 11.85
CA HIS A 105 0.16 20.92 11.42
C HIS A 105 1.03 20.36 10.27
N GLY A 106 0.63 19.25 9.65
CA GLY A 106 1.40 18.64 8.55
C GLY A 106 2.72 18.00 8.98
N LEU A 107 2.93 17.73 10.27
CA LEU A 107 4.16 17.17 10.83
C LEU A 107 4.13 15.62 10.92
N GLU A 108 3.16 14.96 10.31
CA GLU A 108 3.06 13.50 10.34
C GLU A 108 4.30 12.81 9.75
N TRP A 109 4.88 13.39 8.69
CA TRP A 109 6.10 12.87 8.07
C TRP A 109 7.29 12.86 9.04
N LEU A 110 7.41 13.88 9.90
CA LEU A 110 8.46 13.95 10.91
C LEU A 110 8.28 12.86 11.97
N PHE A 111 7.05 12.64 12.44
CA PHE A 111 6.74 11.56 13.35
C PHE A 111 7.03 10.18 12.74
N ARG A 112 6.77 10.00 11.45
CA ARG A 112 7.13 8.75 10.74
C ARG A 112 8.64 8.52 10.68
N ILE A 113 9.44 9.57 10.51
CA ILE A 113 10.91 9.45 10.53
C ILE A 113 11.37 8.88 11.87
N THR A 114 10.78 9.26 12.99
CA THR A 114 11.19 8.72 14.31
C THR A 114 10.92 7.22 14.44
N GLN A 115 9.95 6.68 13.70
CA GLN A 115 9.61 5.26 13.74
C GLN A 115 10.47 4.40 12.78
N ASP A 116 10.90 4.95 11.65
CA ASP A 116 11.75 4.27 10.67
C ASP A 116 12.75 5.25 10.03
N PRO A 117 13.78 5.70 10.83
CA PRO A 117 14.65 6.76 10.40
C PRO A 117 15.49 6.39 9.17
N LYS A 118 16.05 5.18 9.13
CA LYS A 118 16.95 4.79 8.03
C LYS A 118 16.27 4.80 6.67
N ARG A 119 15.07 4.24 6.58
CA ARG A 119 14.32 4.12 5.33
C ARG A 119 13.70 5.46 4.91
N LEU A 120 13.08 6.17 5.87
CA LEU A 120 12.33 7.38 5.55
C LEU A 120 13.22 8.60 5.35
N MET A 121 14.34 8.74 6.07
CA MET A 121 15.31 9.81 5.79
C MET A 121 15.87 9.69 4.38
N LYS A 122 16.29 8.48 3.97
CA LYS A 122 16.78 8.25 2.60
C LYS A 122 15.71 8.60 1.55
N ARG A 123 14.45 8.22 1.81
CA ARG A 123 13.34 8.53 0.92
C ARG A 123 13.09 10.04 0.83
N TYR A 124 12.89 10.71 1.95
CA TYR A 124 12.51 12.13 1.99
C TYR A 124 13.65 13.05 1.57
N LEU A 125 14.89 12.81 2.03
CA LEU A 125 16.00 13.70 1.75
C LEU A 125 16.70 13.42 0.42
N ILE A 126 16.62 12.22 -0.13
CA ILE A 126 17.30 11.86 -1.38
C ILE A 126 16.32 11.66 -2.53
N ASN A 127 15.30 10.84 -2.33
CA ASN A 127 14.42 10.47 -3.44
C ASN A 127 13.36 11.55 -3.71
N ASP A 128 12.75 12.11 -2.66
CA ASP A 128 11.65 13.05 -2.81
C ASP A 128 12.16 14.46 -3.17
N MET A 129 13.42 14.79 -2.85
CA MET A 129 14.07 16.04 -3.31
C MET A 129 14.20 16.13 -4.83
N LYS A 130 14.11 15.01 -5.55
CA LYS A 130 14.09 15.03 -7.03
C LYS A 130 12.87 15.74 -7.59
N ILE A 131 11.77 15.85 -6.82
CA ILE A 131 10.56 16.54 -7.27
C ILE A 131 10.84 18.04 -7.52
N PHE A 132 11.71 18.65 -6.73
CA PHE A 132 12.08 20.07 -6.94
C PHE A 132 12.82 20.27 -8.25
N LYS A 133 13.72 19.34 -8.60
CA LYS A 133 14.40 19.35 -9.91
C LYS A 133 13.41 19.16 -11.06
N LEU A 134 12.45 18.27 -10.90
CA LEU A 134 11.40 18.04 -11.88
C LEU A 134 10.46 19.24 -12.00
N ALA A 135 10.06 19.85 -10.88
CA ALA A 135 9.22 21.04 -10.86
C ALA A 135 9.88 22.20 -11.61
N VAL A 136 11.19 22.42 -11.39
CA VAL A 136 11.94 23.43 -12.14
C VAL A 136 12.06 23.07 -13.63
N LYS A 137 12.38 21.80 -13.95
CA LYS A 137 12.55 21.34 -15.32
C LYS A 137 11.27 21.43 -16.15
N TYR A 138 10.12 21.14 -15.54
CA TYR A 138 8.81 21.12 -16.20
C TYR A 138 7.96 22.33 -15.87
N ARG A 139 8.57 23.39 -15.33
CA ARG A 139 7.90 24.68 -15.14
C ARG A 139 7.67 25.28 -16.53
N SER A 140 6.58 24.88 -17.17
CA SER A 140 6.14 25.47 -18.42
C SER A 140 5.66 26.89 -18.13
N PRO A 141 6.12 27.93 -18.85
CA PRO A 141 5.43 29.22 -18.78
C PRO A 141 4.02 28.99 -19.32
N GLN A 142 3.03 29.20 -18.49
CA GLN A 142 1.65 29.27 -18.96
C GLN A 142 1.59 30.45 -19.96
N LYS A 143 1.41 30.11 -21.24
CA LYS A 143 0.93 31.05 -22.26
C LYS A 143 -0.56 31.15 -22.16
#